data_79424e33ac8274f76ef326656ba37331
#
_entry.id   79424e33ac8274f76ef326656ba37331
#
_cell.length_a   1.000
_cell.length_b   1.000
_cell.length_c   1.000
_cell.angle_alpha   90.00
_cell.angle_beta   90.00
_cell.angle_gamma   90.00
#
_symmetry.space_group_name_H-M   'P 1'
#
loop_
_entity.id
_entity.type
_entity.pdbx_description
1 polymer ?
#
loop_
_entity_poly.entity_id
_entity_poly.type
_entity_poly.pdbx_seq_one_letter_code
_entity_poly.pdbx_strand_id
1 'polypeptide(L)'
;MSAAAVDRQQVEALVRQIVQRVVQSTNTAHANGSARAPAGKPELRVSISARHVHLTDEHVERLFGKGHKLTPGKPLFQDGFYAAQETVMIVGPRKRMLPEVRVLGPTRPFSQVELALTDAISLGIQAPVRHSGDI
;
A
#
# COMPACT_ATOMS: atom_id res chain seq x y z
N MET A 1 15.69 -12.26 -38.83
CA MET A 1 15.13 -13.06 -37.74
C MET A 1 13.70 -12.62 -37.51
N SER A 2 12.72 -13.44 -37.91
CA SER A 2 11.30 -13.09 -37.82
C SER A 2 10.80 -13.32 -36.42
N ALA A 3 10.29 -12.27 -35.77
CA ALA A 3 9.61 -12.39 -34.50
C ALA A 3 8.29 -13.14 -34.73
N ALA A 4 8.13 -14.32 -34.13
CA ALA A 4 6.90 -15.07 -34.20
C ALA A 4 5.78 -14.22 -33.55
N ALA A 5 4.78 -13.86 -34.33
CA ALA A 5 3.58 -13.19 -33.80
C ALA A 5 2.87 -14.15 -32.86
N VAL A 6 2.76 -13.75 -31.62
CA VAL A 6 2.03 -14.53 -30.61
C VAL A 6 0.54 -14.47 -30.95
N ASP A 7 -0.05 -15.63 -31.24
CA ASP A 7 -1.46 -15.73 -31.57
C ASP A 7 -2.31 -15.44 -30.32
N ARG A 8 -3.16 -14.41 -30.43
CA ARG A 8 -4.07 -13.97 -29.38
C ARG A 8 -4.94 -15.10 -28.83
N GLN A 9 -5.41 -16.02 -29.69
CA GLN A 9 -6.23 -17.13 -29.27
C GLN A 9 -5.46 -18.13 -28.41
N GLN A 10 -4.17 -18.35 -28.69
CA GLN A 10 -3.31 -19.20 -27.89
C GLN A 10 -3.06 -18.57 -26.49
N VAL A 11 -2.86 -17.27 -26.42
CA VAL A 11 -2.70 -16.56 -25.12
C VAL A 11 -3.97 -16.63 -24.29
N GLU A 12 -5.14 -16.40 -24.89
CA GLU A 12 -6.42 -16.48 -24.20
C GLU A 12 -6.71 -17.90 -23.68
N ALA A 13 -6.38 -18.92 -24.46
CA ALA A 13 -6.52 -20.32 -24.05
C ALA A 13 -5.60 -20.65 -22.85
N LEU A 14 -4.35 -20.20 -22.92
CA LEU A 14 -3.37 -20.41 -21.85
C LEU A 14 -3.79 -19.73 -20.54
N VAL A 15 -4.25 -18.48 -20.64
CA VAL A 15 -4.75 -17.72 -19.48
C VAL A 15 -5.95 -18.42 -18.85
N ARG A 16 -6.92 -18.88 -19.65
CA ARG A 16 -8.06 -19.65 -19.14
C ARG A 16 -7.62 -20.92 -18.43
N GLN A 17 -6.65 -21.63 -18.97
CA GLN A 17 -6.14 -22.88 -18.38
C GLN A 17 -5.43 -22.63 -17.06
N ILE A 18 -4.64 -21.55 -16.95
CA ILE A 18 -3.96 -21.15 -15.71
C ILE A 18 -5.00 -20.75 -14.64
N VAL A 19 -5.97 -19.92 -15.01
CA VAL A 19 -7.03 -19.49 -14.09
C VAL A 19 -7.84 -20.70 -13.58
N GLN A 20 -8.23 -21.62 -14.45
CA GLN A 20 -8.94 -22.83 -14.04
C GLN A 20 -8.10 -23.71 -13.10
N ARG A 21 -6.80 -23.84 -13.36
CA ARG A 21 -5.89 -24.64 -12.51
C ARG A 21 -5.72 -23.99 -11.12
N VAL A 22 -5.60 -22.66 -11.05
CA VAL A 22 -5.52 -21.92 -9.78
C VAL A 22 -6.82 -22.07 -8.99
N VAL A 23 -7.97 -21.90 -9.62
CA VAL A 23 -9.29 -22.07 -8.98
C VAL A 23 -9.52 -23.51 -8.49
N GLN A 24 -9.06 -24.52 -9.24
CA GLN A 24 -9.16 -25.93 -8.82
C GLN A 24 -8.19 -26.26 -7.68
N SER A 25 -6.98 -25.73 -7.66
CA SER A 25 -6.00 -25.98 -6.59
C SER A 25 -6.41 -25.37 -5.26
N THR A 26 -7.15 -24.24 -5.27
CA THR A 26 -7.71 -23.67 -4.05
C THR A 26 -8.89 -24.45 -3.48
N ASN A 27 -9.58 -25.25 -4.33
CA ASN A 27 -10.71 -26.08 -3.88
C ASN A 27 -10.29 -27.44 -3.26
N THR A 28 -9.08 -27.94 -3.53
CA THR A 28 -8.63 -29.25 -3.02
C THR A 28 -7.91 -29.19 -1.67
N ALA A 29 -7.53 -27.99 -1.19
CA ALA A 29 -6.80 -27.84 0.08
C ALA A 29 -7.70 -27.77 1.34
N HIS A 30 -9.02 -27.85 1.22
CA HIS A 30 -9.96 -27.69 2.33
C HIS A 30 -10.98 -28.84 2.46
N ALA A 31 -10.53 -30.08 2.33
CA ALA A 31 -11.35 -31.25 2.70
C ALA A 31 -10.96 -31.75 4.10
N ASN A 32 -11.21 -30.95 5.14
CA ASN A 32 -11.40 -31.46 6.50
C ASN A 32 -12.37 -30.55 7.27
N GLY A 33 -13.51 -31.11 7.51
CA GLY A 33 -14.61 -30.84 8.40
C GLY A 33 -14.67 -29.50 9.16
N SER A 34 -15.38 -28.54 8.60
CA SER A 34 -16.18 -27.61 9.39
C SER A 34 -17.27 -27.06 8.47
N ALA A 35 -18.53 -27.03 8.94
CA ALA A 35 -19.68 -26.62 8.16
C ALA A 35 -19.44 -25.23 7.55
N ARG A 36 -19.29 -25.21 6.22
CA ARG A 36 -19.08 -24.01 5.42
C ARG A 36 -20.37 -23.17 5.46
N ALA A 37 -20.32 -22.03 6.14
CA ALA A 37 -21.31 -20.98 5.95
C ALA A 37 -21.46 -20.67 4.44
N PRO A 38 -22.66 -20.32 3.93
CA PRO A 38 -22.86 -20.06 2.52
C PRO A 38 -21.86 -18.99 2.09
N ALA A 39 -21.12 -19.27 1.02
CA ALA A 39 -20.13 -18.35 0.48
C ALA A 39 -20.85 -17.07 0.04
N GLY A 40 -20.83 -16.05 0.88
CA GLY A 40 -21.24 -14.70 0.52
C GLY A 40 -20.42 -14.25 -0.70
N LYS A 41 -21.00 -13.36 -1.50
CA LYS A 41 -20.25 -12.72 -2.60
C LYS A 41 -18.91 -12.23 -2.06
N PRO A 42 -17.79 -12.47 -2.77
CA PRO A 42 -16.49 -11.98 -2.32
C PRO A 42 -16.57 -10.48 -2.12
N GLU A 43 -16.32 -10.04 -0.89
CA GLU A 43 -16.31 -8.62 -0.56
C GLU A 43 -14.98 -8.03 -1.06
N LEU A 44 -15.05 -7.30 -2.16
CA LEU A 44 -13.91 -6.57 -2.68
C LEU A 44 -13.72 -5.30 -1.87
N ARG A 45 -12.73 -5.29 -0.97
CA ARG A 45 -12.37 -4.11 -0.18
C ARG A 45 -11.26 -3.35 -0.90
N VAL A 46 -11.51 -2.09 -1.20
CA VAL A 46 -10.53 -1.17 -1.75
C VAL A 46 -10.20 -0.12 -0.69
N SER A 47 -8.92 0.08 -0.42
CA SER A 47 -8.41 1.14 0.45
C SER A 47 -7.57 2.10 -0.36
N ILE A 48 -7.77 3.41 -0.15
CA ILE A 48 -6.99 4.45 -0.79
C ILE A 48 -6.00 5.01 0.22
N SER A 49 -4.69 4.96 -0.11
CA SER A 49 -3.62 5.54 0.68
C SER A 49 -2.99 6.70 -0.10
N ALA A 50 -3.65 7.87 -0.05
CA ALA A 50 -3.26 9.00 -0.87
C ALA A 50 -2.26 9.95 -0.20
N ARG A 51 -2.17 9.97 1.14
CA ARG A 51 -1.33 10.86 1.93
C ARG A 51 -0.88 10.18 3.19
N HIS A 52 0.40 9.92 3.32
CA HIS A 52 0.99 9.47 4.57
C HIS A 52 2.51 9.64 4.55
N VAL A 53 3.11 9.48 5.70
CA VAL A 53 4.56 9.50 5.86
C VAL A 53 5.03 8.27 6.61
N HIS A 54 6.22 7.82 6.26
CA HIS A 54 7.02 6.90 7.05
C HIS A 54 8.21 7.67 7.60
N LEU A 55 8.59 7.40 8.83
CA LEU A 55 9.66 8.12 9.50
C LEU A 55 10.71 7.14 10.04
N THR A 56 11.95 7.61 10.14
CA THR A 56 12.98 6.97 10.94
C THR A 56 12.76 7.26 12.42
N ASP A 57 13.35 6.47 13.32
CA ASP A 57 13.33 6.75 14.76
C ASP A 57 13.90 8.15 15.06
N GLU A 58 14.99 8.52 14.39
CA GLU A 58 15.59 9.86 14.56
C GLU A 58 14.60 10.99 14.18
N HIS A 59 13.90 10.85 13.07
CA HIS A 59 12.93 11.86 12.64
C HIS A 59 11.71 11.90 13.55
N VAL A 60 11.28 10.77 14.10
CA VAL A 60 10.22 10.73 15.11
C VAL A 60 10.64 11.53 16.34
N GLU A 61 11.85 11.30 16.87
CA GLU A 61 12.35 12.07 18.02
C GLU A 61 12.51 13.57 17.72
N ARG A 62 12.93 13.94 16.53
CA ARG A 62 13.07 15.35 16.13
C ARG A 62 11.73 16.08 16.04
N LEU A 63 10.68 15.39 15.59
CA LEU A 63 9.36 15.98 15.37
C LEU A 63 8.49 15.99 16.63
N PHE A 64 8.58 14.93 17.44
CA PHE A 64 7.68 14.72 18.58
C PHE A 64 8.37 14.79 19.94
N GLY A 65 9.69 14.87 19.96
CA GLY A 65 10.49 14.97 21.18
C GLY A 65 11.38 13.75 21.42
N LYS A 66 12.47 13.97 22.14
CA LYS A 66 13.46 12.94 22.44
C LYS A 66 12.83 11.76 23.20
N GLY A 67 13.10 10.56 22.72
CA GLY A 67 12.57 9.30 23.29
C GLY A 67 11.12 9.00 22.90
N HIS A 68 10.48 9.86 22.08
CA HIS A 68 9.11 9.59 21.61
C HIS A 68 9.09 8.33 20.74
N LYS A 69 8.06 7.52 20.92
CA LYS A 69 7.75 6.37 20.07
C LYS A 69 6.37 6.56 19.47
N LEU A 70 6.20 6.12 18.22
CA LEU A 70 4.89 6.19 17.56
C LEU A 70 3.84 5.42 18.36
N THR A 71 2.70 6.06 18.57
CA THR A 71 1.55 5.48 19.28
C THR A 71 0.70 4.69 18.28
N PRO A 72 0.62 3.34 18.40
CA PRO A 72 -0.23 2.57 17.51
C PRO A 72 -1.69 3.02 17.57
N GLY A 73 -2.28 3.26 16.43
CA GLY A 73 -3.70 3.57 16.27
C GLY A 73 -4.42 2.45 15.52
N LYS A 74 -4.94 2.76 14.33
CA LYS A 74 -5.69 1.79 13.53
C LYS A 74 -4.74 0.78 12.85
N PRO A 75 -4.92 -0.54 13.03
CA PRO A 75 -4.14 -1.55 12.32
C PRO A 75 -4.41 -1.46 10.81
N LEU A 76 -3.38 -1.74 10.01
CA LEU A 76 -3.47 -1.86 8.55
C LEU A 76 -3.67 -3.33 8.17
N PHE A 77 -3.92 -3.58 6.88
CA PHE A 77 -4.08 -4.95 6.37
C PHE A 77 -2.80 -5.79 6.46
N GLN A 78 -1.65 -5.15 6.47
CA GLN A 78 -0.36 -5.81 6.63
C GLN A 78 -0.10 -6.04 8.12
N ASP A 79 0.23 -7.27 8.50
CA ASP A 79 0.54 -7.62 9.88
C ASP A 79 1.73 -6.81 10.41
N GLY A 80 1.57 -6.24 11.60
CA GLY A 80 2.57 -5.40 12.25
C GLY A 80 2.60 -3.94 11.79
N PHE A 81 1.82 -3.56 10.76
CA PHE A 81 1.71 -2.18 10.31
C PHE A 81 0.46 -1.51 10.88
N TYR A 82 0.58 -0.21 11.15
CA TYR A 82 -0.51 0.58 11.74
C TYR A 82 -0.46 2.05 11.30
N ALA A 83 -1.61 2.69 11.29
CA ALA A 83 -1.68 4.15 11.26
C ALA A 83 -1.47 4.66 12.68
N ALA A 84 -0.40 5.43 12.91
CA ALA A 84 -0.10 5.99 14.22
C ALA A 84 -1.11 7.09 14.60
N GLN A 85 -1.15 7.47 15.87
CA GLN A 85 -1.95 8.62 16.30
C GLN A 85 -1.33 9.94 15.85
N GLU A 86 -0.02 9.95 15.69
CA GLU A 86 0.76 11.10 15.26
C GLU A 86 0.45 11.51 13.82
N THR A 87 0.45 12.82 13.62
CA THR A 87 0.33 13.46 12.32
C THR A 87 1.41 14.52 12.16
N VAL A 88 1.76 14.82 10.94
CA VAL A 88 2.71 15.89 10.60
C VAL A 88 2.08 16.87 9.62
N MET A 89 2.63 18.07 9.58
CA MET A 89 2.32 19.04 8.54
C MET A 89 3.44 19.03 7.50
N ILE A 90 3.06 18.89 6.23
CA ILE A 90 4.01 18.99 5.12
C ILE A 90 3.94 20.40 4.54
N VAL A 91 5.10 21.04 4.43
CA VAL A 91 5.21 22.39 3.86
C VAL A 91 6.04 22.33 2.58
N GLY A 92 5.45 22.70 1.49
CA GLY A 92 6.12 22.76 0.19
C GLY A 92 6.87 24.08 -0.04
N PRO A 93 7.72 24.15 -1.08
CA PRO A 93 8.53 25.35 -1.40
C PRO A 93 7.67 26.57 -1.73
N ARG A 94 6.43 26.39 -2.18
CA ARG A 94 5.45 27.46 -2.41
C ARG A 94 4.74 27.94 -1.14
N LYS A 95 5.21 27.53 0.05
CA LYS A 95 4.56 27.81 1.34
C LYS A 95 3.13 27.28 1.44
N ARG A 96 2.73 26.36 0.57
CA ARG A 96 1.51 25.59 0.71
C ARG A 96 1.72 24.49 1.73
N MET A 97 0.69 24.19 2.50
CA MET A 97 0.73 23.26 3.62
C MET A 97 -0.32 22.17 3.46
N LEU A 98 0.05 20.96 3.80
CA LEU A 98 -0.85 19.82 3.97
C LEU A 98 -0.84 19.46 5.47
N PRO A 99 -1.88 19.82 6.21
CA PRO A 99 -1.99 19.47 7.63
C PRO A 99 -2.41 18.01 7.80
N GLU A 100 -2.21 17.51 9.00
CA GLU A 100 -2.73 16.20 9.47
C GLU A 100 -2.35 15.00 8.59
N VAL A 101 -1.16 15.05 7.99
CA VAL A 101 -0.66 13.90 7.24
C VAL A 101 -0.29 12.80 8.21
N ARG A 102 -0.92 11.63 8.06
CA ARG A 102 -0.78 10.50 8.97
C ARG A 102 0.61 9.88 8.91
N VAL A 103 1.18 9.61 10.08
CA VAL A 103 2.37 8.77 10.18
C VAL A 103 1.95 7.30 10.17
N LEU A 104 2.60 6.50 9.34
CA LEU A 104 2.43 5.04 9.36
C LEU A 104 3.62 4.39 10.07
N GLY A 105 3.30 3.49 10.99
CA GLY A 105 4.27 2.70 11.73
C GLY A 105 4.30 1.24 11.26
N PRO A 106 5.34 0.52 11.65
CA PRO A 106 6.49 0.95 12.45
C PRO A 106 7.45 1.90 11.72
N THR A 107 8.43 2.45 12.43
CA THR A 107 9.50 3.26 11.85
C THR A 107 10.31 2.47 10.81
N ARG A 108 10.90 3.16 9.84
CA ARG A 108 11.68 2.58 8.74
C ARG A 108 13.12 3.09 8.74
N PRO A 109 14.05 2.42 8.03
CA PRO A 109 15.44 2.89 7.91
C PRO A 109 15.58 4.25 7.22
N PHE A 110 14.60 4.68 6.46
CA PHE A 110 14.56 5.98 5.79
C PHE A 110 13.16 6.58 5.87
N SER A 111 13.10 7.92 5.89
CA SER A 111 11.82 8.62 5.88
C SER A 111 11.35 8.85 4.46
N GLN A 112 10.04 8.76 4.29
CA GLN A 112 9.38 8.80 3.00
C GLN A 112 8.04 9.53 3.15
N VAL A 113 7.73 10.35 2.16
CA VAL A 113 6.45 11.04 2.05
C VAL A 113 5.74 10.53 0.81
N GLU A 114 4.57 9.94 0.98
CA GLU A 114 3.72 9.51 -0.11
C GLU A 114 2.56 10.49 -0.30
N LEU A 115 2.39 10.98 -1.51
CA LEU A 115 1.42 12.03 -1.84
C LEU A 115 0.63 11.66 -3.10
N ALA A 116 -0.61 12.12 -3.16
CA ALA A 116 -1.32 12.17 -4.42
C ALA A 116 -0.62 13.17 -5.37
N LEU A 117 -0.68 12.93 -6.67
CA LEU A 117 -0.09 13.82 -7.67
C LEU A 117 -0.62 15.25 -7.54
N THR A 118 -1.91 15.43 -7.26
CA THR A 118 -2.55 16.72 -7.02
C THR A 118 -1.96 17.46 -5.82
N ASP A 119 -1.57 16.73 -4.76
CA ASP A 119 -0.93 17.30 -3.58
C ASP A 119 0.50 17.76 -3.89
N ALA A 120 1.26 16.95 -4.63
CA ALA A 120 2.60 17.32 -5.08
C ALA A 120 2.56 18.60 -5.92
N ILE A 121 1.63 18.69 -6.88
CA ILE A 121 1.42 19.89 -7.70
C ILE A 121 1.06 21.10 -6.81
N SER A 122 0.15 20.94 -5.87
CA SER A 122 -0.26 22.00 -4.94
C SER A 122 0.91 22.52 -4.11
N LEU A 123 1.73 21.61 -3.56
CA LEU A 123 2.94 21.96 -2.80
C LEU A 123 4.03 22.61 -3.67
N GLY A 124 3.98 22.40 -4.98
CA GLY A 124 4.97 22.92 -5.93
C GLY A 124 6.22 22.05 -6.01
N ILE A 125 6.08 20.76 -5.82
CA ILE A 125 7.16 19.77 -5.93
C ILE A 125 6.92 18.83 -7.10
N GLN A 126 7.99 18.31 -7.67
CA GLN A 126 7.96 17.23 -8.65
C GLN A 126 8.25 15.92 -7.92
N ALA A 127 7.19 15.26 -7.47
CA ALA A 127 7.34 13.95 -6.86
C ALA A 127 7.49 12.88 -7.96
N PRO A 128 8.48 11.98 -7.87
CA PRO A 128 8.60 10.87 -8.80
C PRO A 128 7.45 9.87 -8.58
N VAL A 129 6.90 9.37 -9.67
CA VAL A 129 5.97 8.23 -9.61
C VAL A 129 6.79 6.96 -9.46
N ARG A 130 6.47 6.15 -8.46
CA ARG A 130 7.14 4.89 -8.16
C ARG A 130 6.12 3.76 -8.00
N HIS A 131 6.54 2.54 -8.31
CA HIS A 131 5.79 1.36 -7.91
C HIS A 131 5.95 1.13 -6.41
N SER A 132 4.97 0.47 -5.80
CA SER A 132 5.05 0.06 -4.40
C SER A 132 6.27 -0.85 -4.21
N GLY A 133 7.17 -0.47 -3.30
CA GLY A 133 8.42 -1.18 -3.03
C GLY A 133 9.66 -0.66 -3.78
N ASP A 134 9.52 0.25 -4.74
CA ASP A 134 10.60 0.87 -5.51
C ASP A 134 11.02 2.24 -4.95
N ILE A 135 11.10 2.33 -3.66
CA ILE A 135 11.33 3.61 -3.00
C ILE A 135 12.69 3.63 -2.33
#